data_65d6170678a9e14759729b3b6cdbea47
#
_entry.id   65d6170678a9e14759729b3b6cdbea47
#
_cell.length_a   1.000
_cell.length_b   1.000
_cell.length_c   1.000
_cell.angle_alpha   90.00
_cell.angle_beta   90.00
_cell.angle_gamma   90.00
#
_symmetry.space_group_name_H-M   'P 1'
#
loop_
_entity.id
_entity.type
_entity.pdbx_description
1 polymer ?
#
loop_
_entity_poly.entity_id
_entity_poly.type
_entity_poly.pdbx_seq_one_letter_code
_entity_poly.pdbx_strand_id
1 'polypeptide(L)'
;MYEHGEGFQKDEAKAVEFYAEAAMQGHSESRHILGWLEGRRGNHDRAMRHWLISAKLGDEDSLDAIKDMFMAGRATKEQYTEALKGYQDTVEEMKSHDRDEAKAFFDKMEKC
;
A
#
# COMPACT_ATOMS: atom_id res chain seq x y z
N MET A 1 13.93 1.38 -26.25
CA MET A 1 14.76 0.63 -25.35
C MET A 1 15.51 1.51 -24.39
N TYR A 2 15.57 1.13 -23.14
CA TYR A 2 16.06 2.00 -22.07
C TYR A 2 17.46 1.64 -21.58
N GLU A 3 18.24 1.02 -22.44
CA GLU A 3 19.60 0.58 -22.09
C GLU A 3 20.50 1.70 -21.64
N HIS A 4 20.27 2.89 -22.14
CA HIS A 4 21.09 4.04 -21.81
C HIS A 4 20.63 4.81 -20.59
N GLY A 5 19.51 4.44 -20.03
CA GLY A 5 19.02 4.97 -18.79
C GLY A 5 18.40 6.36 -18.80
N GLU A 6 18.79 7.24 -19.72
CA GLU A 6 18.28 8.61 -19.73
C GLU A 6 16.78 8.70 -19.96
N GLY A 7 16.27 8.04 -21.00
CA GLY A 7 14.84 8.00 -21.27
C GLY A 7 14.08 7.27 -20.16
N PHE A 8 14.64 6.18 -19.68
CA PHE A 8 14.07 5.41 -18.60
C PHE A 8 13.98 6.23 -17.30
N GLN A 9 15.06 6.96 -16.97
CA GLN A 9 15.08 7.82 -15.78
C GLN A 9 14.05 8.94 -15.88
N LYS A 10 13.87 9.53 -17.05
CA LYS A 10 12.85 10.55 -17.27
C LYS A 10 11.45 10.00 -17.07
N ASP A 11 11.18 8.85 -17.66
CA ASP A 11 9.88 8.20 -17.53
C ASP A 11 9.61 7.79 -16.09
N GLU A 12 10.63 7.32 -15.41
CA GLU A 12 10.52 6.96 -14.00
C GLU A 12 10.24 8.17 -13.12
N ALA A 13 10.90 9.31 -13.40
CA ALA A 13 10.67 10.55 -12.67
C ALA A 13 9.22 11.02 -12.83
N LYS A 14 8.70 10.95 -14.06
CA LYS A 14 7.30 11.31 -14.33
C LYS A 14 6.34 10.36 -13.63
N ALA A 15 6.67 9.08 -13.63
CA ALA A 15 5.86 8.07 -12.92
C ALA A 15 5.83 8.36 -11.42
N VAL A 16 6.96 8.68 -10.83
CA VAL A 16 7.05 9.04 -9.42
C VAL A 16 6.16 10.24 -9.11
N GLU A 17 6.20 11.28 -9.93
CA GLU A 17 5.36 12.46 -9.75
C GLU A 17 3.88 12.11 -9.82
N PHE A 18 3.50 11.33 -10.82
CA PHE A 18 2.11 10.90 -11.01
C PHE A 18 1.60 10.09 -9.82
N TYR A 19 2.37 9.09 -9.41
CA TYR A 19 1.96 8.23 -8.30
C TYR A 19 2.04 8.94 -6.95
N ALA A 20 2.97 9.88 -6.80
CA ALA A 20 3.03 10.69 -5.58
C ALA A 20 1.77 11.54 -5.41
N GLU A 21 1.31 12.16 -6.48
CA GLU A 21 0.10 12.95 -6.46
C GLU A 21 -1.12 12.09 -6.15
N ALA A 22 -1.25 10.93 -6.80
CA ALA A 22 -2.33 10.00 -6.55
C ALA A 22 -2.30 9.47 -5.10
N ALA A 23 -1.09 9.18 -4.59
CA ALA A 23 -0.93 8.68 -3.22
C ALA A 23 -1.36 9.72 -2.19
N MET A 24 -1.10 10.98 -2.45
CA MET A 24 -1.54 12.05 -1.55
C MET A 24 -3.06 12.18 -1.50
N GLN A 25 -3.74 11.68 -2.52
CA GLN A 25 -5.20 11.63 -2.55
C GLN A 25 -5.78 10.36 -1.91
N GLY A 26 -4.94 9.55 -1.28
CA GLY A 26 -5.37 8.37 -0.53
C GLY A 26 -5.39 7.07 -1.31
N HIS A 27 -4.79 7.04 -2.49
CA HIS A 27 -4.72 5.82 -3.30
C HIS A 27 -3.64 4.89 -2.78
N SER A 28 -4.04 3.84 -2.05
CA SER A 28 -3.09 2.89 -1.46
C SER A 28 -2.28 2.15 -2.52
N GLU A 29 -2.89 1.78 -3.63
CA GLU A 29 -2.21 1.12 -4.73
C GLU A 29 -1.12 2.01 -5.33
N SER A 30 -1.41 3.30 -5.51
CA SER A 30 -0.42 4.25 -6.02
C SER A 30 0.75 4.37 -5.07
N ARG A 31 0.50 4.35 -3.78
CA ARG A 31 1.56 4.38 -2.77
C ARG A 31 2.40 3.12 -2.78
N HIS A 32 1.79 1.97 -3.03
CA HIS A 32 2.51 0.71 -3.21
C HIS A 32 3.48 0.79 -4.40
N ILE A 33 2.98 1.28 -5.53
CA ILE A 33 3.78 1.44 -6.74
C ILE A 33 4.94 2.42 -6.50
N LEU A 34 4.67 3.49 -5.77
CA LEU A 34 5.71 4.46 -5.38
C LEU A 34 6.82 3.78 -4.57
N GLY A 35 6.45 2.92 -3.63
CA GLY A 35 7.41 2.15 -2.86
C GLY A 35 8.27 1.28 -3.74
N TRP A 36 7.67 0.61 -4.71
CA TRP A 36 8.38 -0.24 -5.65
C TRP A 36 9.37 0.57 -6.49
N LEU A 37 8.93 1.73 -6.99
CA LEU A 37 9.81 2.63 -7.77
C LEU A 37 10.98 3.13 -6.94
N GLU A 38 10.75 3.51 -5.70
CA GLU A 38 11.82 3.95 -4.80
C GLU A 38 12.79 2.80 -4.51
N GLY A 39 12.27 1.59 -4.32
CA GLY A 39 13.10 0.40 -4.11
C GLY A 39 14.02 0.12 -5.30
N ARG A 40 13.51 0.28 -6.51
CA ARG A 40 14.31 0.11 -7.73
C ARG A 40 15.44 1.12 -7.84
N ARG A 41 15.23 2.31 -7.29
CA ARG A 41 16.25 3.38 -7.29
C ARG A 41 17.24 3.24 -6.13
N GLY A 42 17.09 2.20 -5.34
CA GLY A 42 17.94 1.94 -4.17
C GLY A 42 17.51 2.68 -2.90
N ASN A 43 16.39 3.37 -2.93
CA ASN A 43 15.86 4.11 -1.77
C ASN A 43 14.99 3.19 -0.92
N HIS A 44 15.61 2.19 -0.29
CA HIS A 44 14.88 1.16 0.45
C HIS A 44 14.10 1.71 1.65
N ASP A 45 14.63 2.71 2.32
CA ASP A 45 13.95 3.33 3.47
C ASP A 45 12.65 4.03 3.04
N ARG A 46 12.70 4.73 1.90
CA ARG A 46 11.52 5.38 1.34
C ARG A 46 10.50 4.36 0.88
N ALA A 47 10.98 3.29 0.22
CA ALA A 47 10.12 2.20 -0.20
C ALA A 47 9.37 1.62 0.98
N MET A 48 10.08 1.36 2.08
CA MET A 48 9.48 0.80 3.28
C MET A 48 8.40 1.73 3.86
N ARG A 49 8.66 3.04 3.89
CA ARG A 49 7.67 4.02 4.37
C ARG A 49 6.39 3.98 3.55
N HIS A 50 6.53 3.95 2.22
CA HIS A 50 5.36 3.89 1.34
C HIS A 50 4.57 2.60 1.56
N TRP A 51 5.25 1.47 1.66
CA TRP A 51 4.59 0.19 1.89
C TRP A 51 3.92 0.12 3.26
N LEU A 52 4.54 0.68 4.30
CA LEU A 52 3.94 0.74 5.63
C LEU A 52 2.64 1.53 5.62
N ILE A 53 2.65 2.70 4.99
CA ILE A 53 1.45 3.52 4.88
C ILE A 53 0.37 2.80 4.07
N SER A 54 0.75 2.21 2.94
CA SER A 54 -0.18 1.51 2.07
C SER A 54 -0.79 0.28 2.75
N ALA A 55 0.02 -0.49 3.47
CA ALA A 55 -0.47 -1.65 4.22
C ALA A 55 -1.48 -1.23 5.29
N LYS A 56 -1.24 -0.12 5.97
CA LYS A 56 -2.16 0.42 6.97
C LYS A 56 -3.46 0.92 6.35
N LEU A 57 -3.45 1.22 5.06
CA LEU A 57 -4.65 1.57 4.30
C LEU A 57 -5.39 0.34 3.78
N GLY A 58 -4.86 -0.85 4.03
CA GLY A 58 -5.50 -2.11 3.64
C GLY A 58 -4.97 -2.72 2.35
N ASP A 59 -3.82 -2.29 1.87
CA ASP A 59 -3.23 -2.84 0.65
C ASP A 59 -2.44 -4.11 0.97
N GLU A 60 -2.94 -5.24 0.51
CA GLU A 60 -2.32 -6.54 0.75
C GLU A 60 -0.97 -6.68 0.04
N ASP A 61 -0.84 -6.13 -1.15
CA ASP A 61 0.41 -6.20 -1.91
C ASP A 61 1.55 -5.52 -1.17
N SER A 62 1.26 -4.40 -0.51
CA SER A 62 2.26 -3.71 0.31
C SER A 62 2.64 -4.51 1.54
N LEU A 63 1.69 -5.18 2.15
CA LEU A 63 1.98 -6.08 3.27
C LEU A 63 2.90 -7.21 2.83
N ASP A 64 2.61 -7.81 1.67
CA ASP A 64 3.44 -8.87 1.11
C ASP A 64 4.86 -8.36 0.79
N ALA A 65 4.98 -7.15 0.27
CA ALA A 65 6.28 -6.54 -0.01
C ALA A 65 7.10 -6.38 1.27
N ILE A 66 6.47 -5.95 2.36
CA ILE A 66 7.14 -5.80 3.65
C ILE A 66 7.55 -7.16 4.20
N LYS A 67 6.70 -8.17 4.05
CA LYS A 67 7.01 -9.55 4.45
C LYS A 67 8.25 -10.06 3.71
N ASP A 68 8.31 -9.83 2.40
CA ASP A 68 9.45 -10.23 1.60
C ASP A 68 10.72 -9.52 2.06
N MET A 69 10.62 -8.22 2.38
CA MET A 69 11.75 -7.46 2.90
C MET A 69 12.21 -8.00 4.26
N PHE A 70 11.27 -8.39 5.12
CA PHE A 70 11.58 -9.01 6.40
C PHE A 70 12.30 -10.34 6.21
N MET A 71 11.80 -11.18 5.31
CA MET A 71 12.42 -12.47 5.01
C MET A 71 13.82 -12.31 4.42
N ALA A 72 14.07 -11.24 3.70
CA ALA A 72 15.38 -10.92 3.13
C ALA A 72 16.33 -10.24 4.13
N GLY A 73 15.88 -10.01 5.37
CA GLY A 73 16.67 -9.32 6.38
C GLY A 73 16.77 -7.82 6.21
N ARG A 74 15.91 -7.22 5.39
CA ARG A 74 15.92 -5.78 5.10
C ARG A 74 14.86 -4.99 5.84
N ALA A 75 13.95 -5.66 6.52
CA ALA A 75 12.96 -5.03 7.38
C ALA A 75 13.05 -5.63 8.77
N THR A 76 12.78 -4.81 9.78
CA THR A 76 12.80 -5.29 11.16
C THR A 76 11.50 -6.03 11.49
N LYS A 77 11.55 -6.85 12.52
CA LYS A 77 10.37 -7.53 13.04
C LYS A 77 9.31 -6.52 13.45
N GLU A 78 9.73 -5.42 14.06
CA GLU A 78 8.85 -4.34 14.48
C GLU A 78 8.12 -3.70 13.29
N GLN A 79 8.84 -3.47 12.20
CA GLN A 79 8.24 -2.91 10.99
C GLN A 79 7.19 -3.84 10.41
N TYR A 80 7.50 -5.13 10.32
CA TYR A 80 6.56 -6.11 9.81
C TYR A 80 5.33 -6.24 10.73
N THR A 81 5.56 -6.30 12.04
CA THR A 81 4.48 -6.39 13.02
C THR A 81 3.56 -5.17 12.96
N GLU A 82 4.14 -3.99 12.83
CA GLU A 82 3.38 -2.74 12.69
C GLU A 82 2.52 -2.75 11.43
N ALA A 83 3.09 -3.18 10.31
CA ALA A 83 2.36 -3.25 9.04
C ALA A 83 1.22 -4.27 9.13
N LEU A 84 1.50 -5.43 9.68
CA LEU A 84 0.51 -6.50 9.81
C LEU A 84 -0.66 -6.07 10.69
N LYS A 85 -0.37 -5.45 11.81
CA LYS A 85 -1.40 -4.96 12.72
C LYS A 85 -2.25 -3.88 12.07
N GLY A 86 -1.60 -2.90 11.42
CA GLY A 86 -2.32 -1.83 10.74
C GLY A 86 -3.22 -2.36 9.63
N TYR A 87 -2.72 -3.31 8.85
CA TYR A 87 -3.49 -3.96 7.80
C TYR A 87 -4.70 -4.69 8.39
N GLN A 88 -4.48 -5.51 9.42
CA GLN A 88 -5.55 -6.28 10.05
C GLN A 88 -6.63 -5.38 10.65
N ASP A 89 -6.23 -4.31 11.31
CA ASP A 89 -7.17 -3.36 11.90
C ASP A 89 -8.05 -2.70 10.82
N THR A 90 -7.44 -2.30 9.71
CA THR A 90 -8.16 -1.66 8.60
C THR A 90 -9.12 -2.63 7.94
N VAL A 91 -8.67 -3.86 7.67
CA VAL A 91 -9.51 -4.89 7.06
C VAL A 91 -10.68 -5.24 7.98
N GLU A 92 -10.44 -5.32 9.28
CA GLU A 92 -11.48 -5.61 10.25
C GLU A 92 -12.53 -4.49 10.30
N GLU A 93 -12.09 -3.23 10.25
CA GLU A 93 -12.99 -2.09 10.17
C GLU A 93 -13.86 -2.13 8.92
N MET A 94 -13.27 -2.46 7.78
CA MET A 94 -14.01 -2.58 6.52
C MET A 94 -15.07 -3.67 6.60
N LYS A 95 -14.71 -4.82 7.18
CA LYS A 95 -15.66 -5.93 7.36
C LYS A 95 -16.81 -5.55 8.27
N SER A 96 -16.52 -4.87 9.37
CA SER A 96 -17.53 -4.40 10.31
C SER A 96 -18.50 -3.43 9.67
N HIS A 97 -17.96 -2.48 8.89
CA HIS A 97 -18.77 -1.52 8.16
C HIS A 97 -19.70 -2.21 7.16
N ASP A 98 -19.16 -3.15 6.39
CA ASP A 98 -19.95 -3.89 5.41
C ASP A 98 -21.05 -4.70 6.07
N ARG A 99 -20.78 -5.31 7.22
CA ARG A 99 -21.77 -6.07 7.98
C ARG A 99 -22.90 -5.16 8.48
N ASP A 100 -22.54 -3.99 8.98
CA ASP A 100 -23.52 -3.02 9.49
C ASP A 100 -24.40 -2.50 8.36
N GLU A 101 -23.81 -2.23 7.19
CA GLU A 101 -24.58 -1.80 6.02
C GLU A 101 -25.53 -2.89 5.54
N ALA A 102 -25.07 -4.15 5.49
CA ALA A 102 -25.90 -5.26 5.07
C ALA A 102 -27.06 -5.46 6.04
N LYS A 103 -26.80 -5.35 7.33
CA LYS A 103 -27.83 -5.49 8.36
C LYS A 103 -28.89 -4.39 8.21
N ALA A 104 -28.45 -3.15 8.04
CA ALA A 104 -29.35 -2.02 7.84
C ALA A 104 -30.22 -2.21 6.60
N PHE A 105 -29.64 -2.75 5.53
CA PHE A 105 -30.35 -3.04 4.29
C PHE A 105 -31.43 -4.11 4.50
N PHE A 106 -31.10 -5.21 5.17
CA PHE A 106 -32.07 -6.26 5.45
C PHE A 106 -33.16 -5.80 6.40
N ASP A 107 -32.83 -5.04 7.43
CA ASP A 107 -33.82 -4.49 8.36
C ASP A 107 -34.82 -3.60 7.62
N LYS A 108 -34.31 -2.82 6.67
CA LYS A 108 -35.15 -1.94 5.84
C LYS A 108 -36.10 -2.74 4.97
N MET A 109 -35.64 -3.84 4.42
CA MET A 109 -36.47 -4.73 3.60
C MET A 109 -37.58 -5.40 4.42
N GLU A 110 -37.28 -5.82 5.63
CA GLU A 110 -38.27 -6.44 6.50
C GLU A 110 -39.40 -5.50 6.91
N LYS A 111 -39.13 -4.21 6.98
CA LYS A 111 -40.11 -3.20 7.33
C LYS A 111 -41.04 -2.82 6.18
N CYS A 112 -40.72 -3.24 5.01
CA CYS A 112 -41.54 -3.04 3.84
C CYS A 112 -42.41 -4.27 3.59
#